data_c7b36fef20c648cedc97919fcbb8f0e3
#
_entry.id   c7b36fef20c648cedc97919fcbb8f0e3
#
_cell.length_a   1.000
_cell.length_b   1.000
_cell.length_c   1.000
_cell.angle_alpha   90.00
_cell.angle_beta   90.00
_cell.angle_gamma   90.00
#
_symmetry.space_group_name_H-M   'P 1'
#
loop_
_entity.id
_entity.type
_entity.pdbx_description
1 polymer ?
#
loop_
_entity_poly.entity_id
_entity_poly.type
_entity_poly.pdbx_seq_one_letter_code
_entity_poly.pdbx_strand_id
1 'polypeptide(L)'
;MTVEDFEELAAGAPEHVSLEFLFGQVGAKVMPDGDHSEMIKWLQRQCMQHRPDLWLYPEAGLVVEAYRKGRARPDGVLAPDGAFAGQGEWAEAAGVLMTVEVTSFDADTDGRDRREKPRAYAEAGIPVYLLIDRSTAEAVIHSEPVKGEYSVELRLPLGKVVTLPEPVGFDLETGALLSLIR
;
A
#
# COMPACT_ATOMS: atom_id res chain seq x y z
N MET A 1 9.98 21.83 -4.39
CA MET A 1 8.94 21.31 -5.30
C MET A 1 7.62 21.39 -4.57
N THR A 2 6.60 21.95 -5.18
CA THR A 2 5.23 21.94 -4.68
C THR A 2 4.52 20.65 -5.12
N VAL A 3 3.31 20.40 -4.63
CA VAL A 3 2.50 19.26 -5.08
C VAL A 3 2.09 19.44 -6.55
N GLU A 4 1.75 20.66 -6.94
CA GLU A 4 1.38 21.00 -8.32
C GLU A 4 2.55 20.75 -9.28
N ASP A 5 3.78 21.18 -8.92
CA ASP A 5 4.98 20.88 -9.72
C ASP A 5 5.20 19.37 -9.86
N PHE A 6 4.93 18.60 -8.80
CA PHE A 6 5.05 17.16 -8.83
C PHE A 6 3.99 16.53 -9.75
N GLU A 7 2.73 16.96 -9.66
CA GLU A 7 1.66 16.42 -10.50
C GLU A 7 1.92 16.69 -11.99
N GLU A 8 2.45 17.87 -12.33
CA GLU A 8 2.89 18.17 -13.70
C GLU A 8 4.04 17.24 -14.14
N LEU A 9 5.02 17.02 -13.25
CA LEU A 9 6.13 16.11 -13.51
C LEU A 9 5.63 14.66 -13.73
N ALA A 10 4.73 14.20 -12.87
CA ALA A 10 4.16 12.86 -12.94
C ALA A 10 3.34 12.65 -14.22
N ALA A 11 2.52 13.63 -14.59
CA ALA A 11 1.73 13.61 -15.83
C ALA A 11 2.61 13.62 -17.10
N GLY A 12 3.81 14.21 -17.03
CA GLY A 12 4.78 14.22 -18.12
C GLY A 12 5.71 13.01 -18.16
N ALA A 13 5.66 12.13 -17.15
CA ALA A 13 6.51 10.94 -17.09
C ALA A 13 6.11 9.92 -18.16
N PRO A 14 7.06 9.11 -18.67
CA PRO A 14 6.74 7.98 -19.56
C PRO A 14 5.75 7.01 -18.88
N GLU A 15 4.85 6.40 -19.64
CA GLU A 15 3.80 5.50 -19.12
C GLU A 15 4.31 4.35 -18.22
N HIS A 16 5.56 3.95 -18.41
CA HIS A 16 6.21 2.89 -17.61
C HIS A 16 6.90 3.41 -16.36
N VAL A 17 6.82 4.70 -16.06
CA VAL A 17 7.43 5.32 -14.87
C VAL A 17 6.34 5.82 -13.95
N SER A 18 6.20 5.19 -12.79
CA SER A 18 5.33 5.66 -11.72
C SER A 18 6.13 6.48 -10.72
N LEU A 19 5.67 7.70 -10.45
CA LEU A 19 6.29 8.59 -9.48
C LEU A 19 5.43 8.74 -8.24
N GLU A 20 6.08 8.91 -7.10
CA GLU A 20 5.48 9.21 -5.80
C GLU A 20 6.13 10.46 -5.21
N PHE A 21 5.41 11.17 -4.37
CA PHE A 21 5.89 12.38 -3.69
C PHE A 21 5.59 12.27 -2.21
N LEU A 22 6.60 11.94 -1.41
CA LEU A 22 6.47 11.75 0.03
C LEU A 22 7.47 12.65 0.76
N PHE A 23 7.00 13.32 1.79
CA PHE A 23 7.80 14.22 2.65
C PHE A 23 8.66 15.24 1.86
N GLY A 24 8.12 15.69 0.72
CA GLY A 24 8.81 16.66 -0.15
C GLY A 24 9.85 16.05 -1.08
N GLN A 25 9.92 14.74 -1.18
CA GLN A 25 10.86 14.02 -2.05
C GLN A 25 10.12 13.23 -3.13
N VAL A 26 10.61 13.32 -4.35
CA VAL A 26 10.13 12.50 -5.48
C VAL A 26 10.86 11.17 -5.44
N GLY A 27 10.10 10.09 -5.60
CA GLY A 27 10.63 8.75 -5.78
C GLY A 27 10.01 8.08 -7.00
N ALA A 28 10.77 7.25 -7.70
CA ALA A 28 10.24 6.38 -8.73
C ALA A 28 9.86 5.04 -8.10
N LYS A 29 8.70 4.52 -8.49
CA LYS A 29 8.29 3.17 -8.15
C LYS A 29 8.83 2.20 -9.20
N VAL A 30 9.47 1.14 -8.74
CA VAL A 30 10.01 0.09 -9.61
C VAL A 30 8.85 -0.74 -10.18
N MET A 31 8.98 -1.13 -11.45
CA MET A 31 8.01 -2.01 -12.08
C MET A 31 7.96 -3.36 -11.36
N PRO A 32 6.75 -3.88 -11.06
CA PRO A 32 6.60 -5.16 -10.37
C PRO A 32 7.12 -6.34 -11.22
N ASP A 33 7.76 -7.29 -10.59
CA ASP A 33 8.07 -8.58 -11.20
C ASP A 33 6.83 -9.52 -11.20
N GLY A 34 6.97 -10.69 -11.82
CA GLY A 34 5.87 -11.66 -11.93
C GLY A 34 5.41 -12.18 -10.57
N ASP A 35 6.34 -12.47 -9.66
CA ASP A 35 6.01 -12.98 -8.32
C ASP A 35 5.28 -11.90 -7.50
N HIS A 36 5.70 -10.63 -7.59
CA HIS A 36 5.00 -9.50 -7.00
C HIS A 36 3.56 -9.39 -7.52
N SER A 37 3.38 -9.47 -8.84
CA SER A 37 2.06 -9.41 -9.48
C SER A 37 1.15 -10.56 -9.04
N GLU A 38 1.69 -11.78 -8.89
CA GLU A 38 0.94 -12.93 -8.38
C GLU A 38 0.54 -12.76 -6.89
N MET A 39 1.38 -12.13 -6.07
CA MET A 39 1.04 -11.80 -4.68
C MET A 39 -0.13 -10.83 -4.60
N ILE A 40 -0.11 -9.76 -5.39
CA ILE A 40 -1.22 -8.78 -5.43
C ILE A 40 -2.51 -9.44 -5.93
N LYS A 41 -2.45 -10.24 -6.98
CA LYS A 41 -3.59 -11.00 -7.49
C LYS A 41 -4.16 -11.97 -6.44
N TRP A 42 -3.30 -12.64 -5.69
CA TRP A 42 -3.72 -13.50 -4.58
C TRP A 42 -4.45 -12.69 -3.50
N LEU A 43 -3.89 -11.54 -3.08
CA LEU A 43 -4.52 -10.65 -2.11
C LEU A 43 -5.88 -10.14 -2.59
N GLN A 44 -6.00 -9.74 -3.85
CA GLN A 44 -7.30 -9.34 -4.43
C GLN A 44 -8.34 -10.44 -4.28
N ARG A 45 -7.96 -11.69 -4.57
CA ARG A 45 -8.85 -12.85 -4.42
C ARG A 45 -9.25 -13.07 -2.98
N GLN A 46 -8.31 -12.97 -2.02
CA GLN A 46 -8.62 -13.09 -0.60
C GLN A 46 -9.59 -12.00 -0.14
N CYS A 47 -9.33 -10.75 -0.47
CA CYS A 47 -10.23 -9.65 -0.13
C CYS A 47 -11.64 -9.88 -0.70
N MET A 48 -11.75 -10.25 -1.96
CA MET A 48 -13.04 -10.49 -2.61
C MET A 48 -13.81 -11.66 -1.98
N GLN A 49 -13.11 -12.71 -1.54
CA GLN A 49 -13.74 -13.87 -0.89
C GLN A 49 -14.25 -13.56 0.51
N HIS A 50 -13.51 -12.79 1.29
CA HIS A 50 -13.84 -12.48 2.69
C HIS A 50 -14.67 -11.22 2.85
N ARG A 51 -14.48 -10.22 2.00
CA ARG A 51 -15.13 -8.91 2.05
C ARG A 51 -15.63 -8.50 0.65
N PRO A 52 -16.71 -9.11 0.16
CA PRO A 52 -17.26 -8.81 -1.17
C PRO A 52 -17.83 -7.38 -1.29
N ASP A 53 -18.00 -6.68 -0.17
CA ASP A 53 -18.35 -5.27 -0.09
C ASP A 53 -17.17 -4.32 -0.38
N LEU A 54 -15.94 -4.87 -0.41
CA LEU A 54 -14.69 -4.15 -0.62
C LEU A 54 -14.00 -4.62 -1.90
N TRP A 55 -13.13 -3.77 -2.43
CA TRP A 55 -12.25 -4.11 -3.53
C TRP A 55 -10.81 -3.71 -3.21
N LEU A 56 -9.84 -4.56 -3.53
CA LEU A 56 -8.42 -4.20 -3.48
C LEU A 56 -8.01 -3.63 -4.85
N TYR A 57 -7.98 -2.31 -4.93
CA TYR A 57 -7.59 -1.58 -6.13
C TYR A 57 -6.06 -1.61 -6.29
N PRO A 58 -5.51 -2.13 -7.39
CA PRO A 58 -4.08 -2.08 -7.63
C PRO A 58 -3.66 -0.68 -8.04
N GLU A 59 -2.53 -0.21 -7.52
CA GLU A 59 -1.85 1.02 -7.93
C GLU A 59 -2.71 2.30 -7.95
N ALA A 60 -3.78 2.36 -7.16
CA ALA A 60 -4.58 3.56 -7.04
C ALA A 60 -3.77 4.69 -6.39
N GLY A 61 -3.71 5.85 -7.03
CA GLY A 61 -3.04 7.01 -6.48
C GLY A 61 -3.80 7.62 -5.32
N LEU A 62 -3.11 7.88 -4.21
CA LEU A 62 -3.69 8.45 -2.99
C LEU A 62 -3.02 9.76 -2.59
N VAL A 63 -3.84 10.68 -2.10
CA VAL A 63 -3.38 11.82 -1.31
C VAL A 63 -3.10 11.33 0.10
N VAL A 64 -1.87 11.46 0.54
CA VAL A 64 -1.40 11.01 1.86
C VAL A 64 -0.72 12.16 2.61
N GLU A 65 -0.31 11.93 3.85
CA GLU A 65 0.24 12.94 4.76
C GLU A 65 -0.78 13.99 5.22
N ALA A 66 -0.61 14.50 6.43
CA ALA A 66 -1.49 15.52 6.99
C ALA A 66 -1.24 16.92 6.42
N TYR A 67 0.03 17.33 6.28
CA TYR A 67 0.41 18.69 5.97
C TYR A 67 0.76 18.94 4.51
N ARG A 68 1.62 18.12 3.93
CA ARG A 68 2.17 18.35 2.59
C ARG A 68 1.30 17.80 1.47
N LYS A 69 0.28 17.00 1.84
CA LYS A 69 -0.58 16.36 0.85
C LYS A 69 0.21 15.54 -0.17
N GLY A 70 1.10 14.67 0.32
CA GLY A 70 1.91 13.81 -0.51
C GLY A 70 1.10 12.94 -1.47
N ARG A 71 1.77 12.30 -2.39
CA ARG A 71 1.19 11.44 -3.44
C ARG A 71 1.84 10.09 -3.38
N ALA A 72 1.07 9.06 -3.02
CA ALA A 72 1.53 7.67 -2.98
C ALA A 72 0.75 6.80 -3.97
N ARG A 73 1.40 5.75 -4.49
CA ARG A 73 0.77 4.69 -5.27
C ARG A 73 1.03 3.36 -4.59
N PRO A 74 0.22 2.96 -3.60
CA PRO A 74 0.33 1.63 -3.00
C PRO A 74 0.16 0.53 -4.05
N ASP A 75 0.78 -0.62 -3.83
CA ASP A 75 0.54 -1.81 -4.67
C ASP A 75 -0.91 -2.27 -4.62
N GLY A 76 -1.58 -2.02 -3.49
CA GLY A 76 -3.00 -2.26 -3.33
C GLY A 76 -3.65 -1.29 -2.34
N VAL A 77 -4.88 -0.90 -2.64
CA VAL A 77 -5.72 -0.04 -1.79
C VAL A 77 -7.06 -0.73 -1.55
N LEU A 78 -7.34 -1.14 -0.32
CA LEU A 78 -8.61 -1.74 0.05
C LEU A 78 -9.61 -0.65 0.46
N ALA A 79 -10.69 -0.55 -0.30
CA ALA A 79 -11.74 0.44 -0.08
C ALA A 79 -13.10 -0.16 -0.50
N PRO A 80 -14.23 0.46 -0.12
CA PRO A 80 -15.53 0.05 -0.63
C PRO A 80 -15.56 -0.03 -2.15
N ASP A 81 -16.27 -1.02 -2.69
CA ASP A 81 -16.43 -1.15 -4.14
C ASP A 81 -17.02 0.14 -4.73
N GLY A 82 -16.40 0.65 -5.80
CA GLY A 82 -16.79 1.93 -6.41
C GLY A 82 -16.29 3.19 -5.70
N ALA A 83 -15.50 3.09 -4.63
CA ALA A 83 -15.03 4.24 -3.83
C ALA A 83 -14.29 5.31 -4.64
N PHE A 84 -13.60 4.92 -5.70
CA PHE A 84 -12.79 5.82 -6.53
C PHE A 84 -13.50 6.33 -7.79
N ALA A 85 -14.77 5.94 -7.99
CA ALA A 85 -15.54 6.43 -9.13
C ALA A 85 -15.67 7.96 -9.07
N GLY A 86 -15.33 8.64 -10.17
CA GLY A 86 -15.38 10.11 -10.27
C GLY A 86 -14.25 10.85 -9.56
N GLN A 87 -13.31 10.16 -8.93
CA GLN A 87 -12.08 10.77 -8.42
C GLN A 87 -11.01 10.81 -9.52
N GLY A 88 -10.10 11.77 -9.43
CA GLY A 88 -9.00 11.91 -10.37
C GLY A 88 -7.89 10.87 -10.15
N GLU A 89 -6.74 11.16 -10.72
CA GLU A 89 -5.54 10.31 -10.57
C GLU A 89 -5.11 10.13 -9.11
N TRP A 90 -5.34 11.15 -8.29
CA TRP A 90 -4.98 11.17 -6.87
C TRP A 90 -6.25 11.31 -6.04
N ALA A 91 -6.68 10.20 -5.45
CA ALA A 91 -7.89 10.14 -4.65
C ALA A 91 -7.61 10.49 -3.18
N GLU A 92 -8.61 11.06 -2.51
CA GLU A 92 -8.55 11.25 -1.06
C GLU A 92 -8.56 9.90 -0.32
N ALA A 93 -7.78 9.78 0.75
CA ALA A 93 -7.67 8.54 1.52
C ALA A 93 -8.91 8.25 2.40
N ALA A 94 -9.87 9.16 2.45
CA ALA A 94 -11.10 8.96 3.21
C ALA A 94 -11.85 7.70 2.72
N GLY A 95 -12.16 6.79 3.64
CA GLY A 95 -12.81 5.52 3.31
C GLY A 95 -11.86 4.38 2.91
N VAL A 96 -10.57 4.63 2.75
CA VAL A 96 -9.57 3.56 2.60
C VAL A 96 -9.41 2.83 3.92
N LEU A 97 -9.52 1.50 3.89
CA LEU A 97 -9.40 0.65 5.07
C LEU A 97 -7.98 0.12 5.25
N MET A 98 -7.31 -0.19 4.15
CA MET A 98 -5.97 -0.73 4.18
C MET A 98 -5.19 -0.34 2.92
N THR A 99 -3.91 -0.07 3.08
CA THR A 99 -2.95 -0.04 1.99
C THR A 99 -2.04 -1.26 2.07
N VAL A 100 -1.55 -1.71 0.92
CA VAL A 100 -0.68 -2.88 0.78
C VAL A 100 0.54 -2.51 -0.03
N GLU A 101 1.70 -2.94 0.43
CA GLU A 101 2.94 -2.95 -0.35
C GLU A 101 3.56 -4.35 -0.32
N VAL A 102 4.20 -4.71 -1.40
CA VAL A 102 5.03 -5.91 -1.53
C VAL A 102 6.44 -5.44 -1.79
N THR A 103 7.41 -5.79 -0.94
CA THR A 103 8.77 -5.29 -1.09
C THR A 103 9.38 -5.68 -2.44
N SER A 104 10.11 -4.75 -3.03
CA SER A 104 10.97 -5.00 -4.19
C SER A 104 12.41 -5.27 -3.73
N PHE A 105 13.28 -5.64 -4.67
CA PHE A 105 14.72 -5.78 -4.41
C PHE A 105 15.49 -4.46 -4.61
N ASP A 106 14.79 -3.38 -4.92
CA ASP A 106 15.35 -2.05 -5.01
C ASP A 106 15.46 -1.41 -3.62
N ALA A 107 16.67 -0.98 -3.23
CA ALA A 107 16.94 -0.48 -1.88
C ALA A 107 16.18 0.82 -1.55
N ASP A 108 15.97 1.70 -2.52
CA ASP A 108 15.27 2.98 -2.28
C ASP A 108 13.77 2.75 -2.08
N THR A 109 13.15 1.91 -2.88
CA THR A 109 11.75 1.51 -2.74
C THR A 109 11.54 0.77 -1.42
N ASP A 110 12.41 -0.20 -1.11
CA ASP A 110 12.37 -0.94 0.15
C ASP A 110 12.47 -0.02 1.38
N GLY A 111 13.36 0.96 1.34
CA GLY A 111 13.50 1.96 2.42
C GLY A 111 12.23 2.82 2.59
N ARG A 112 11.57 3.18 1.51
CA ARG A 112 10.28 3.92 1.55
C ARG A 112 9.16 3.05 2.10
N ASP A 113 9.00 1.82 1.62
CA ASP A 113 7.94 0.89 2.05
C ASP A 113 8.02 0.57 3.55
N ARG A 114 9.24 0.56 4.12
CA ARG A 114 9.45 0.25 5.54
C ARG A 114 9.35 1.45 6.48
N ARG A 115 9.58 2.67 6.02
CA ARG A 115 9.73 3.84 6.90
C ARG A 115 8.84 5.02 6.51
N GLU A 116 8.88 5.43 5.25
CA GLU A 116 8.19 6.63 4.82
C GLU A 116 6.69 6.38 4.61
N LYS A 117 6.33 5.31 3.92
CA LYS A 117 4.93 4.98 3.64
C LYS A 117 4.09 4.68 4.87
N PRO A 118 4.58 3.87 5.87
CA PRO A 118 3.80 3.69 7.11
C PRO A 118 3.43 5.01 7.77
N ARG A 119 4.38 5.95 7.83
CA ARG A 119 4.12 7.27 8.39
C ARG A 119 3.14 8.07 7.53
N ALA A 120 3.34 8.12 6.22
CA ALA A 120 2.44 8.85 5.31
C ALA A 120 1.00 8.32 5.37
N TYR A 121 0.83 7.00 5.44
CA TYR A 121 -0.48 6.35 5.57
C TYR A 121 -1.11 6.58 6.94
N ALA A 122 -0.33 6.53 8.02
CA ALA A 122 -0.82 6.85 9.36
C ALA A 122 -1.24 8.32 9.48
N GLU A 123 -0.48 9.26 8.91
CA GLU A 123 -0.85 10.68 8.85
C GLU A 123 -2.14 10.93 8.05
N ALA A 124 -2.41 10.11 7.03
CA ALA A 124 -3.67 10.13 6.28
C ALA A 124 -4.84 9.44 7.00
N GLY A 125 -4.60 8.82 8.16
CA GLY A 125 -5.61 8.13 8.95
C GLY A 125 -6.04 6.79 8.39
N ILE A 126 -5.25 6.17 7.52
CA ILE A 126 -5.54 4.84 6.96
C ILE A 126 -5.40 3.79 8.08
N PRO A 127 -6.48 3.03 8.41
CA PRO A 127 -6.49 2.17 9.60
C PRO A 127 -5.43 1.08 9.62
N VAL A 128 -5.14 0.47 8.44
CA VAL A 128 -4.24 -0.68 8.35
C VAL A 128 -3.25 -0.49 7.21
N TYR A 129 -2.00 -0.82 7.46
CA TYR A 129 -0.97 -0.97 6.43
C TYR A 129 -0.39 -2.38 6.50
N LEU A 130 -0.48 -3.11 5.41
CA LEU A 130 0.08 -4.46 5.24
C LEU A 130 1.31 -4.40 4.33
N LEU A 131 2.45 -4.78 4.86
CA LEU A 131 3.68 -4.99 4.08
C LEU A 131 3.96 -6.49 3.96
N ILE A 132 4.01 -7.00 2.74
CA ILE A 132 4.54 -8.34 2.44
C ILE A 132 6.03 -8.19 2.19
N ASP A 133 6.81 -8.59 3.17
CA ASP A 133 8.26 -8.49 3.13
C ASP A 133 8.87 -9.75 2.52
N ARG A 134 9.27 -9.65 1.27
CA ARG A 134 9.85 -10.78 0.52
C ARG A 134 11.26 -11.13 1.01
N SER A 135 12.01 -10.17 1.54
CA SER A 135 13.39 -10.39 1.96
C SER A 135 13.48 -11.15 3.28
N THR A 136 12.52 -10.97 4.17
CA THR A 136 12.43 -11.66 5.47
C THR A 136 11.38 -12.76 5.49
N ALA A 137 10.59 -12.90 4.42
CA ALA A 137 9.44 -13.80 4.33
C ALA A 137 8.43 -13.56 5.47
N GLU A 138 8.09 -12.31 5.70
CA GLU A 138 7.17 -11.87 6.76
C GLU A 138 6.01 -11.06 6.20
N ALA A 139 4.87 -11.12 6.89
CA ALA A 139 3.82 -10.12 6.81
C ALA A 139 3.98 -9.16 7.99
N VAL A 140 4.09 -7.87 7.70
CA VAL A 140 4.15 -6.82 8.71
C VAL A 140 2.85 -6.03 8.66
N ILE A 141 2.11 -6.02 9.76
CA ILE A 141 0.84 -5.33 9.89
C ILE A 141 1.02 -4.14 10.81
N HIS A 142 0.76 -2.95 10.29
CA HIS A 142 0.67 -1.73 11.07
C HIS A 142 -0.79 -1.35 11.23
N SER A 143 -1.18 -0.97 12.43
CA SER A 143 -2.57 -0.57 12.74
C SER A 143 -2.64 0.47 13.86
N GLU A 144 -3.85 0.94 14.12
CA GLU A 144 -4.14 1.96 15.13
C GLU A 144 -3.33 3.25 14.91
N PRO A 145 -3.59 4.01 13.83
CA PRO A 145 -2.89 5.26 13.57
C PRO A 145 -3.23 6.31 14.64
N VAL A 146 -2.20 6.80 15.32
CA VAL A 146 -2.30 7.82 16.36
C VAL A 146 -1.22 8.87 16.15
N LYS A 147 -1.63 10.14 16.04
CA LYS A 147 -0.71 11.28 15.85
C LYS A 147 0.28 11.11 14.69
N GLY A 148 -0.18 10.50 13.59
CA GLY A 148 0.62 10.32 12.38
C GLY A 148 1.57 9.13 12.40
N GLU A 149 1.43 8.23 13.36
CA GLU A 149 2.18 6.98 13.44
C GLU A 149 1.24 5.82 13.77
N TYR A 150 1.57 4.61 13.32
CA TYR A 150 0.87 3.42 13.78
C TYR A 150 1.38 3.01 15.16
N SER A 151 0.45 2.83 16.11
CA SER A 151 0.79 2.44 17.47
C SER A 151 1.02 0.94 17.64
N VAL A 152 0.56 0.13 16.68
CA VAL A 152 0.72 -1.33 16.68
C VAL A 152 1.48 -1.76 15.43
N GLU A 153 2.53 -2.54 15.62
CA GLU A 153 3.26 -3.27 14.58
C GLU A 153 3.33 -4.75 14.96
N LEU A 154 2.84 -5.61 14.08
CA LEU A 154 2.90 -7.06 14.25
C LEU A 154 3.65 -7.67 13.07
N ARG A 155 4.64 -8.52 13.36
CA ARG A 155 5.41 -9.28 12.37
C ARG A 155 5.10 -10.75 12.50
N LEU A 156 4.71 -11.39 11.43
CA LEU A 156 4.41 -12.81 11.38
C LEU A 156 5.11 -13.46 10.17
N PRO A 157 5.73 -14.62 10.34
CA PRO A 157 6.32 -15.33 9.20
C PRO A 157 5.24 -15.76 8.21
N LEU A 158 5.52 -15.62 6.93
CA LEU A 158 4.67 -16.17 5.88
C LEU A 158 4.56 -17.69 6.04
N GLY A 159 3.43 -18.26 5.64
CA GLY A 159 3.09 -19.66 5.89
C GLY A 159 2.23 -19.84 7.14
N LYS A 160 2.04 -18.79 7.93
CA LYS A 160 1.11 -18.77 9.06
C LYS A 160 -0.17 -18.02 8.71
N VAL A 161 -1.20 -18.21 9.54
CA VAL A 161 -2.39 -17.38 9.48
C VAL A 161 -2.06 -15.98 9.99
N VAL A 162 -2.42 -14.98 9.22
CA VAL A 162 -2.23 -13.56 9.53
C VAL A 162 -3.61 -12.94 9.71
N THR A 163 -3.97 -12.55 10.92
CA THR A 163 -5.22 -11.86 11.18
C THR A 163 -5.10 -10.38 10.86
N LEU A 164 -5.86 -9.91 9.88
CA LEU A 164 -5.98 -8.49 9.59
C LEU A 164 -6.95 -7.85 10.61
N PRO A 165 -6.53 -6.79 11.32
CA PRO A 165 -7.36 -6.16 12.33
C PRO A 165 -8.57 -5.43 11.73
N GLU A 166 -9.54 -5.08 12.58
CA GLU A 166 -10.62 -4.18 12.18
C GLU A 166 -10.07 -2.83 11.68
N PRO A 167 -10.67 -2.19 10.68
CA PRO A 167 -11.96 -2.54 10.03
C PRO A 167 -11.86 -3.56 8.88
N VAL A 168 -10.68 -4.11 8.61
CA VAL A 168 -10.51 -5.14 7.56
C VAL A 168 -11.11 -6.48 7.99
N GLY A 169 -10.70 -7.03 9.14
CA GLY A 169 -11.41 -8.03 9.91
C GLY A 169 -11.52 -9.42 9.31
N PHE A 170 -10.44 -9.95 8.70
CA PHE A 170 -10.39 -11.36 8.27
C PHE A 170 -8.98 -11.95 8.32
N ASP A 171 -8.89 -13.26 8.22
CA ASP A 171 -7.64 -14.01 8.27
C ASP A 171 -7.10 -14.30 6.88
N LEU A 172 -5.77 -14.14 6.71
CA LEU A 172 -5.02 -14.53 5.52
C LEU A 172 -4.23 -15.80 5.79
N GLU A 173 -4.50 -16.85 5.04
CA GLU A 173 -3.69 -18.08 5.05
C GLU A 173 -2.51 -17.92 4.10
N THR A 174 -1.40 -17.37 4.58
CA THR A 174 -0.27 -16.93 3.76
C THR A 174 0.61 -18.04 3.18
N GLY A 175 0.25 -19.31 3.40
CA GLY A 175 1.01 -20.47 2.90
C GLY A 175 1.25 -20.44 1.39
N ALA A 176 0.27 -19.97 0.62
CA ALA A 176 0.38 -19.85 -0.83
C ALA A 176 1.48 -18.87 -1.29
N LEU A 177 1.85 -17.89 -0.45
CA LEU A 177 2.86 -16.90 -0.79
C LEU A 177 4.30 -17.44 -0.72
N LEU A 178 4.52 -18.52 0.02
CA LEU A 178 5.87 -19.10 0.20
C LEU A 178 6.51 -19.53 -1.13
N SER A 179 5.73 -19.98 -2.09
CA SER A 179 6.24 -20.36 -3.41
C SER A 179 6.67 -19.17 -4.28
N LEU A 180 6.26 -17.96 -3.92
CA LEU A 180 6.53 -16.71 -4.61
C LEU A 180 7.69 -15.91 -3.97
N ILE A 181 8.23 -16.40 -2.86
CA ILE A 181 9.43 -15.84 -2.21
C ILE A 181 10.65 -16.47 -2.87
N ARG A 182 11.39 -15.66 -3.63
CA ARG A 182 12.62 -16.08 -4.33
C ARG A 182 13.71 -15.03 -4.18
#